data_683f9d994033c44786e847458c30b846
#
_entry.id   683f9d994033c44786e847458c30b846
#
_cell.length_a   1.000
_cell.length_b   1.000
_cell.length_c   1.000
_cell.angle_alpha   90.00
_cell.angle_beta   90.00
_cell.angle_gamma   90.00
#
_symmetry.space_group_name_H-M   'P 1'
#
loop_
_entity.id
_entity.type
_entity.pdbx_description
1 polymer ?
#
loop_
_entity_poly.entity_id
_entity_poly.type
_entity_poly.pdbx_seq_one_letter_code
_entity_poly.pdbx_strand_id
1 'polypeptide(L)'
;MLKRVKKNWHQPQGYELTDFDKRILSYQNRGELVPTRELIKTAEQIEGIRRSGEVNTGVLDLIEREIHAGMSTADIDKLVYDYTVSHGANPAPLNYEGFPKSVCTSINEVVCHGIPSEYVILEEC
;
A
#
# COMPACT_ATOMS: atom_id res chain seq x y z
N MET A 1 -29.91 4.99 2.73
CA MET A 1 -30.22 3.55 2.86
C MET A 1 -29.40 2.77 1.82
N LEU A 2 -28.24 2.23 2.20
CA LEU A 2 -27.33 1.51 1.30
C LEU A 2 -27.93 0.14 0.98
N LYS A 3 -28.21 -0.13 -0.29
CA LYS A 3 -28.69 -1.44 -0.75
C LYS A 3 -27.58 -2.47 -0.55
N ARG A 4 -27.82 -3.48 0.31
CA ARG A 4 -26.96 -4.65 0.47
C ARG A 4 -26.78 -5.35 -0.88
N VAL A 5 -25.58 -5.35 -1.42
CA VAL A 5 -25.21 -6.23 -2.53
C VAL A 5 -24.96 -7.61 -1.94
N LYS A 6 -25.93 -8.52 -2.05
CA LYS A 6 -25.71 -9.95 -1.81
C LYS A 6 -24.88 -10.49 -2.97
N LYS A 7 -23.54 -10.52 -2.85
CA LYS A 7 -22.72 -11.39 -3.70
C LYS A 7 -22.88 -12.82 -3.17
N ASN A 8 -23.77 -13.58 -3.80
CA ASN A 8 -23.89 -15.01 -3.54
C ASN A 8 -22.60 -15.67 -4.06
N TRP A 9 -21.74 -16.08 -3.13
CA TRP A 9 -20.66 -17.00 -3.49
C TRP A 9 -21.29 -18.34 -3.87
N HIS A 10 -21.10 -18.76 -5.13
CA HIS A 10 -21.57 -20.08 -5.58
C HIS A 10 -20.46 -21.08 -5.25
N GLN A 11 -20.75 -21.96 -4.31
CA GLN A 11 -19.88 -23.08 -3.98
C GLN A 11 -19.72 -23.97 -5.22
N PRO A 12 -18.48 -24.23 -5.67
CA PRO A 12 -18.27 -25.19 -6.76
C PRO A 12 -18.81 -26.57 -6.38
N GLN A 13 -19.40 -27.27 -7.34
CA GLN A 13 -19.98 -28.59 -7.11
C GLN A 13 -18.87 -29.55 -6.62
N GLY A 14 -19.06 -30.18 -5.45
CA GLY A 14 -18.07 -31.08 -4.84
C GLY A 14 -17.01 -30.41 -3.95
N TYR A 15 -17.09 -29.11 -3.69
CA TYR A 15 -16.19 -28.43 -2.76
C TYR A 15 -16.64 -28.66 -1.31
N GLU A 16 -15.75 -29.26 -0.50
CA GLU A 16 -15.95 -29.36 0.94
C GLU A 16 -15.47 -28.10 1.65
N LEU A 17 -16.36 -27.52 2.47
CA LEU A 17 -16.04 -26.32 3.25
C LEU A 17 -14.97 -26.63 4.29
N THR A 18 -13.87 -25.92 4.24
CA THR A 18 -12.87 -25.93 5.30
C THR A 18 -13.43 -25.29 6.59
N ASP A 19 -12.77 -25.49 7.72
CA ASP A 19 -13.17 -24.83 8.97
C ASP A 19 -13.06 -23.32 8.88
N PHE A 20 -12.13 -22.81 8.09
CA PHE A 20 -12.03 -21.39 7.78
C PHE A 20 -13.28 -20.89 7.03
N ASP A 21 -13.75 -21.65 6.02
CA ASP A 21 -14.95 -21.28 5.26
C ASP A 21 -16.21 -21.28 6.14
N LYS A 22 -16.33 -22.26 7.04
CA LYS A 22 -17.43 -22.33 8.00
C LYS A 22 -17.45 -21.12 8.93
N ARG A 23 -16.25 -20.66 9.38
CA ARG A 23 -16.13 -19.44 10.19
C ARG A 23 -16.56 -18.20 9.40
N ILE A 24 -16.09 -18.02 8.16
CA ILE A 24 -16.49 -16.92 7.28
C ILE A 24 -18.03 -16.90 7.12
N LEU A 25 -18.65 -18.04 6.78
CA LEU A 25 -20.10 -18.14 6.64
C LEU A 25 -20.84 -17.79 7.94
N SER A 26 -20.30 -18.21 9.09
CA SER A 26 -20.86 -17.86 10.40
C SER A 26 -20.92 -16.35 10.62
N TYR A 27 -19.86 -15.60 10.28
CA TYR A 27 -19.84 -14.14 10.37
C TYR A 27 -20.82 -13.49 9.39
N GLN A 28 -20.84 -13.96 8.12
CA GLN A 28 -21.76 -13.47 7.11
C GLN A 28 -23.23 -13.67 7.52
N ASN A 29 -23.57 -14.84 8.08
CA ASN A 29 -24.92 -15.14 8.55
C ASN A 29 -25.37 -14.23 9.70
N ARG A 30 -24.45 -13.73 10.51
CA ARG A 30 -24.72 -12.71 11.53
C ARG A 30 -24.83 -11.29 10.98
N GLY A 31 -24.63 -11.12 9.68
CA GLY A 31 -24.71 -9.82 9.02
C GLY A 31 -23.42 -8.98 9.16
N GLU A 32 -22.33 -9.59 9.60
CA GLU A 32 -21.03 -8.92 9.69
C GLU A 32 -20.41 -8.75 8.29
N LEU A 33 -19.65 -7.67 8.11
CA LEU A 33 -18.91 -7.40 6.89
C LEU A 33 -17.67 -8.28 6.87
N VAL A 34 -17.65 -9.25 5.96
CA VAL A 34 -16.51 -10.16 5.80
C VAL A 34 -15.83 -9.89 4.46
N PRO A 35 -14.48 -9.80 4.42
CA PRO A 35 -13.74 -9.66 3.18
C PRO A 35 -14.03 -10.79 2.20
N THR A 36 -13.99 -10.50 0.91
CA THR A 36 -14.13 -11.52 -0.14
C THR A 36 -12.90 -12.43 -0.17
N ARG A 37 -13.05 -13.66 -0.70
CA ARG A 37 -11.95 -14.62 -0.83
C ARG A 37 -10.78 -14.11 -1.66
N GLU A 38 -11.02 -13.18 -2.58
CA GLU A 38 -9.99 -12.52 -3.40
C GLU A 38 -8.96 -11.76 -2.56
N LEU A 39 -9.33 -11.36 -1.33
CA LEU A 39 -8.42 -10.71 -0.40
C LEU A 39 -7.55 -11.69 0.39
N ILE A 40 -7.86 -12.99 0.35
CA ILE A 40 -7.05 -14.03 0.99
C ILE A 40 -5.87 -14.34 0.08
N LYS A 41 -4.68 -14.09 0.57
CA LYS A 41 -3.45 -14.26 -0.20
C LYS A 41 -2.92 -15.68 -0.12
N THR A 42 -2.35 -16.18 -1.20
CA THR A 42 -1.59 -17.44 -1.23
C THR A 42 -0.24 -17.26 -0.55
N ALA A 43 0.44 -18.36 -0.21
CA ALA A 43 1.79 -18.31 0.35
C ALA A 43 2.77 -17.56 -0.56
N GLU A 44 2.68 -17.77 -1.89
CA GLU A 44 3.49 -17.06 -2.88
C GLU A 44 3.22 -15.56 -2.90
N GLN A 45 1.94 -15.16 -2.84
CA GLN A 45 1.55 -13.75 -2.76
C GLN A 45 2.05 -13.10 -1.47
N ILE A 46 1.97 -13.81 -0.33
CA ILE A 46 2.50 -13.33 0.95
C ILE A 46 4.00 -13.11 0.86
N GLU A 47 4.73 -14.04 0.24
CA GLU A 47 6.17 -13.89 0.04
C GLU A 47 6.51 -12.71 -0.88
N GLY A 48 5.73 -12.48 -1.93
CA GLY A 48 5.83 -11.29 -2.77
C GLY A 48 5.64 -9.99 -1.96
N ILE A 49 4.64 -9.96 -1.06
CA ILE A 49 4.39 -8.82 -0.17
C ILE A 49 5.56 -8.60 0.79
N ARG A 50 6.18 -9.67 1.32
CA ARG A 50 7.36 -9.57 2.19
C ARG A 50 8.53 -8.92 1.48
N ARG A 51 8.88 -9.39 0.27
CA ARG A 51 9.94 -8.79 -0.55
C ARG A 51 9.68 -7.32 -0.86
N SER A 52 8.43 -6.97 -1.19
CA SER A 52 8.04 -5.57 -1.38
C SER A 52 8.19 -4.75 -0.09
N GLY A 53 7.85 -5.36 1.06
CA GLY A 53 8.03 -4.74 2.38
C GLY A 53 9.50 -4.47 2.71
N GLU A 54 10.42 -5.38 2.37
CA GLU A 54 11.86 -5.20 2.56
C GLU A 54 12.38 -4.00 1.77
N VAL A 55 11.98 -3.85 0.50
CA VAL A 55 12.34 -2.68 -0.31
C VAL A 55 11.79 -1.40 0.32
N ASN A 56 10.52 -1.41 0.75
CA ASN A 56 9.89 -0.24 1.36
C ASN A 56 10.56 0.15 2.68
N THR A 57 10.94 -0.81 3.52
CA THR A 57 11.71 -0.54 4.76
C THR A 57 13.06 0.07 4.42
N GLY A 58 13.76 -0.48 3.42
CA GLY A 58 15.04 0.07 2.99
C GLY A 58 14.95 1.49 2.43
N VAL A 59 13.83 1.87 1.79
CA VAL A 59 13.55 3.27 1.41
C VAL A 59 13.48 4.16 2.65
N LEU A 60 12.76 3.74 3.70
CA LEU A 60 12.64 4.52 4.93
C LEU A 60 14.00 4.68 5.63
N ASP A 61 14.78 3.60 5.73
CA ASP A 61 16.12 3.62 6.30
C ASP A 61 17.08 4.53 5.49
N LEU A 62 16.92 4.57 4.16
CA LEU A 62 17.67 5.50 3.30
C LEU A 62 17.31 6.94 3.62
N ILE A 63 16.02 7.26 3.65
CA ILE A 63 15.56 8.63 3.92
C ILE A 63 15.97 9.08 5.32
N GLU A 64 15.89 8.22 6.34
CA GLU A 64 16.37 8.56 7.68
C GLU A 64 17.84 8.99 7.70
N ARG A 65 18.69 8.37 6.88
CA ARG A 65 20.11 8.70 6.80
C ARG A 65 20.42 9.96 6.00
N GLU A 66 19.64 10.20 4.94
CA GLU A 66 19.96 11.23 3.94
C GLU A 66 19.20 12.54 4.16
N ILE A 67 18.09 12.51 4.92
CA ILE A 67 17.25 13.68 5.13
C ILE A 67 17.99 14.76 5.95
N HIS A 68 17.96 15.99 5.46
CA HIS A 68 18.58 17.14 6.14
C HIS A 68 17.89 18.45 5.77
N ALA A 69 18.07 19.48 6.58
CA ALA A 69 17.62 20.84 6.24
C ALA A 69 18.28 21.34 4.96
N GLY A 70 17.55 22.08 4.16
CA GLY A 70 17.97 22.56 2.84
C GLY A 70 17.65 21.60 1.69
N MET A 71 17.26 20.35 1.97
CA MET A 71 16.80 19.39 0.97
C MET A 71 15.40 19.75 0.48
N SER A 72 15.15 19.65 -0.82
CA SER A 72 13.79 19.78 -1.34
C SER A 72 13.01 18.47 -1.22
N THR A 73 11.68 18.55 -1.23
CA THR A 73 10.87 17.32 -1.28
C THR A 73 11.00 16.58 -2.62
N ALA A 74 11.42 17.27 -3.69
CA ALA A 74 11.78 16.63 -4.96
C ALA A 74 13.07 15.79 -4.86
N ASP A 75 14.03 16.19 -4.02
CA ASP A 75 15.23 15.38 -3.76
C ASP A 75 14.88 14.09 -3.04
N ILE A 76 13.94 14.14 -2.09
CA ILE A 76 13.37 12.95 -1.43
C ILE A 76 12.73 12.01 -2.47
N ASP A 77 11.92 12.56 -3.36
CA ASP A 77 11.27 11.77 -4.43
C ASP A 77 12.31 11.06 -5.30
N LYS A 78 13.38 11.77 -5.66
CA LYS A 78 14.48 11.20 -6.44
C LYS A 78 15.18 10.06 -5.72
N LEU A 79 15.49 10.20 -4.43
CA LEU A 79 16.11 9.15 -3.62
C LEU A 79 15.20 7.91 -3.55
N VAL A 80 13.90 8.09 -3.31
CA VAL A 80 12.91 7.02 -3.25
C VAL A 80 12.81 6.29 -4.59
N TYR A 81 12.74 7.04 -5.68
CA TYR A 81 12.68 6.47 -7.03
C TYR A 81 13.92 5.63 -7.33
N ASP A 82 15.11 6.21 -7.18
CA ASP A 82 16.37 5.57 -7.53
C ASP A 82 16.59 4.29 -6.71
N TYR A 83 16.32 4.35 -5.40
CA TYR A 83 16.41 3.17 -4.54
C TYR A 83 15.44 2.08 -4.95
N THR A 84 14.17 2.41 -5.13
CA THR A 84 13.13 1.43 -5.47
C THR A 84 13.43 0.72 -6.78
N VAL A 85 13.81 1.48 -7.82
CA VAL A 85 14.12 0.94 -9.15
C VAL A 85 15.40 0.09 -9.12
N SER A 86 16.43 0.52 -8.39
CA SER A 86 17.67 -0.26 -8.25
C SER A 86 17.47 -1.63 -7.57
N HIS A 87 16.41 -1.77 -6.77
CA HIS A 87 16.01 -3.03 -6.15
C HIS A 87 14.98 -3.83 -6.98
N GLY A 88 14.79 -3.48 -8.25
CA GLY A 88 13.90 -4.20 -9.17
C GLY A 88 12.41 -4.05 -8.85
N ALA A 89 12.03 -3.00 -8.13
CA ALA A 89 10.65 -2.67 -7.79
C ALA A 89 10.19 -1.39 -8.49
N ASN A 90 8.89 -1.13 -8.48
CA ASN A 90 8.31 0.10 -8.99
C ASN A 90 7.66 0.87 -7.82
N PRO A 91 7.87 2.20 -7.71
CA PRO A 91 7.17 3.00 -6.72
C PRO A 91 5.66 2.95 -6.94
N ALA A 92 4.91 2.47 -5.94
CA ALA A 92 3.48 2.28 -6.05
C ALA A 92 2.68 3.57 -6.34
N PRO A 93 3.05 4.75 -5.80
CA PRO A 93 2.33 5.99 -6.09
C PRO A 93 2.51 6.48 -7.53
N LEU A 94 3.65 6.17 -8.18
CA LEU A 94 3.98 6.71 -9.50
C LEU A 94 2.96 6.29 -10.56
N ASN A 95 2.31 7.26 -11.17
CA ASN A 95 1.24 7.11 -12.16
C ASN A 95 -0.06 6.47 -11.63
N TYR A 96 -0.17 6.21 -10.33
CA TYR A 96 -1.43 5.76 -9.75
C TYR A 96 -2.46 6.90 -9.77
N GLU A 97 -3.56 6.70 -10.48
CA GLU A 97 -4.62 7.72 -10.68
C GLU A 97 -4.09 9.09 -11.11
N GLY A 98 -2.98 9.12 -11.84
CA GLY A 98 -2.35 10.34 -12.33
C GLY A 98 -1.40 11.02 -11.33
N PHE A 99 -1.08 10.39 -10.19
CA PHE A 99 -0.09 10.93 -9.26
C PHE A 99 1.31 10.96 -9.91
N PRO A 100 2.00 12.13 -9.97
CA PRO A 100 3.16 12.30 -10.84
C PRO A 100 4.50 11.92 -10.21
N LYS A 101 4.51 11.44 -8.96
CA LYS A 101 5.71 11.25 -8.15
C LYS A 101 5.77 9.85 -7.51
N SER A 102 6.95 9.48 -7.01
CA SER A 102 7.23 8.15 -6.46
C SER A 102 6.86 7.99 -4.99
N VAL A 103 6.67 9.09 -4.28
CA VAL A 103 6.37 9.16 -2.85
C VAL A 103 5.45 10.34 -2.56
N CYS A 104 4.71 10.29 -1.47
CA CYS A 104 4.01 11.44 -0.93
C CYS A 104 4.86 12.10 0.14
N THR A 105 4.99 13.43 0.09
CA THR A 105 5.66 14.25 1.09
C THR A 105 4.67 15.24 1.67
N SER A 106 4.16 14.95 2.86
CA SER A 106 3.13 15.76 3.52
C SER A 106 3.76 16.51 4.69
N ILE A 107 4.04 17.80 4.52
CA ILE A 107 4.76 18.64 5.47
C ILE A 107 3.78 19.64 6.08
N ASN A 108 3.90 19.86 7.38
CA ASN A 108 3.12 20.81 8.17
C ASN A 108 1.60 20.63 7.99
N GLU A 109 0.90 21.58 7.39
CA GLU A 109 -0.55 21.57 7.18
C GLU A 109 -1.03 20.58 6.10
N VAL A 110 -0.15 20.00 5.31
CA VAL A 110 -0.51 19.02 4.28
C VAL A 110 -0.84 17.68 4.92
N VAL A 111 -2.12 17.35 5.02
CA VAL A 111 -2.62 16.18 5.75
C VAL A 111 -2.15 14.85 5.13
N CYS A 112 -2.22 14.72 3.79
CA CYS A 112 -1.80 13.52 3.07
C CYS A 112 -1.62 13.82 1.57
N HIS A 113 -1.00 12.88 0.84
CA HIS A 113 -0.80 12.93 -0.60
C HIS A 113 -0.07 14.19 -1.11
N GLY A 114 0.80 14.80 -0.28
CA GLY A 114 1.63 15.92 -0.69
C GLY A 114 2.51 15.53 -1.88
N ILE A 115 2.47 16.35 -2.94
CA ILE A 115 3.26 16.11 -4.16
C ILE A 115 4.66 16.70 -3.96
N PRO A 116 5.73 15.91 -4.08
CA PRO A 116 7.10 16.37 -4.05
C PRO A 116 7.37 17.53 -5.02
N SER A 117 8.05 18.56 -4.54
CA SER A 117 8.30 19.81 -5.28
C SER A 117 9.72 20.34 -5.02
N GLU A 118 10.31 20.98 -6.00
CA GLU A 118 11.59 21.68 -5.87
C GLU A 118 11.49 22.96 -5.01
N TYR A 119 10.27 23.45 -4.81
CA TYR A 119 10.00 24.69 -4.08
C TYR A 119 9.71 24.50 -2.59
N VAL A 120 9.48 23.26 -2.16
CA VAL A 120 9.24 22.92 -0.75
C VAL A 120 10.54 22.41 -0.16
N ILE A 121 11.19 23.28 0.61
CA ILE A 121 12.49 23.01 1.23
C ILE A 121 12.31 22.65 2.70
N LEU A 122 13.01 21.63 3.16
CA LEU A 122 13.01 21.21 4.56
C LEU A 122 13.80 22.21 5.41
N GLU A 123 13.29 22.52 6.59
CA GLU A 123 13.91 23.36 7.58
C GLU A 123 14.16 22.57 8.88
N GLU A 124 15.08 23.00 9.70
CA GLU A 124 15.24 22.48 11.06
C GLU A 124 14.07 22.96 11.94
N CYS A 125 13.55 22.05 12.80
CA CYS A 125 12.50 22.37 13.75
C CYS A 125 13.05 23.07 15.00
#